data_c250e7a2375d3ee220bbc504bf92db1a
#
_entry.id   c250e7a2375d3ee220bbc504bf92db1a
#
_cell.length_a   1.000
_cell.length_b   1.000
_cell.length_c   1.000
_cell.angle_alpha   90.00
_cell.angle_beta   90.00
_cell.angle_gamma   90.00
#
_symmetry.space_group_name_H-M   'P 1'
#
loop_
_entity.id
_entity.type
_entity.pdbx_description
1 polymer ?
#
loop_
_entity_poly.entity_id
_entity_poly.type
_entity_poly.pdbx_seq_one_letter_code
_entity_poly.pdbx_strand_id
1 'polypeptide(L)'
;MNDRNQQENVEILVSMSAETWQNTSERRRLEKIIEPVPSLKLFFWSVLVSLTSVINPLLTNLATNLQSQNLYAGWALTQGEVAYANIYGTSGLLYYLVSWLGNLFLGQLLFLLFQVVALTLAGIYLFQTISQITVRSGLARQITVLFYLFVLTLGFGGTYSIIFAFPFIFRSLYHLVKYLQGRVRDESFIRFGMVGALAFLIEPAFSLLFYSLTTLFLLLYNIADKRKARGFYQLLAGLLGFSLVFYPLGYYTVLNGSFGVAISQATYVLEAFRLNGSYIFDHLLYYGLLFLGLGFATALMTAFAFKEEPTAARGMRFIGLLGLPISFIGVLGLPEKGAYQLLTTLPFALLLLALWLDTGGDRDGHERRHRKPTQTSGWNRYLGKQLFLPLLAMLYLVAYPFVNEYILSNGVSAERNLAAQHIRENSTSKDSIYAWDNTASLYKKSQRLSAVSLLSPSLYTGTEENRIFLRNALNEASPKFILVNKDVKLFSDVKKKISQDYEEVNLKLNHFKLYQIK
;
A
#
# COMPACT_ATOMS: atom_id res chain seq x y z
N MET A 1 54.49 43.67 11.56
CA MET A 1 53.03 43.58 11.30
C MET A 1 52.66 42.54 10.21
N ASN A 2 53.59 42.11 9.40
CA ASN A 2 53.36 41.16 8.30
C ASN A 2 53.36 39.68 8.70
N ASP A 3 54.10 39.30 9.77
CA ASP A 3 54.21 37.88 10.15
C ASP A 3 52.99 37.31 10.89
N ARG A 4 52.21 38.14 11.61
CA ARG A 4 50.98 37.70 12.27
C ARG A 4 49.88 37.36 11.27
N ASN A 5 49.70 38.16 10.21
CA ASN A 5 48.70 37.89 9.18
C ASN A 5 49.03 36.65 8.33
N GLN A 6 50.32 36.30 8.18
CA GLN A 6 50.70 35.06 7.50
C GLN A 6 50.44 33.84 8.38
N GLN A 7 50.65 33.91 9.68
CA GLN A 7 50.35 32.81 10.60
C GLN A 7 48.86 32.55 10.75
N GLU A 8 48.02 33.60 10.88
CA GLU A 8 46.54 33.45 10.87
C GLU A 8 46.01 32.85 9.58
N ASN A 9 46.53 33.26 8.43
CA ASN A 9 46.10 32.67 7.14
C ASN A 9 46.56 31.22 6.97
N VAL A 10 47.68 30.81 7.53
CA VAL A 10 48.15 29.42 7.54
C VAL A 10 47.31 28.57 8.49
N GLU A 11 46.91 29.07 9.67
CA GLU A 11 46.00 28.36 10.59
C GLU A 11 44.60 28.18 10.03
N ILE A 12 44.06 29.21 9.35
CA ILE A 12 42.77 29.11 8.67
C ILE A 12 42.83 28.10 7.51
N LEU A 13 43.88 28.08 6.72
CA LEU A 13 44.10 27.11 5.65
C LEU A 13 44.30 25.68 6.18
N VAL A 14 44.96 25.51 7.29
CA VAL A 14 45.16 24.21 7.95
C VAL A 14 43.85 23.71 8.57
N SER A 15 43.05 24.59 9.20
CA SER A 15 41.77 24.22 9.75
C SER A 15 40.75 23.87 8.63
N MET A 16 40.69 24.65 7.54
CA MET A 16 39.88 24.33 6.38
C MET A 16 40.32 23.03 5.68
N SER A 17 41.63 22.74 5.62
CA SER A 17 42.13 21.48 5.09
C SER A 17 41.78 20.30 6.00
N ALA A 18 41.89 20.47 7.33
CA ALA A 18 41.54 19.44 8.31
C ALA A 18 40.04 19.10 8.28
N GLU A 19 39.15 20.10 8.20
CA GLU A 19 37.70 19.87 8.00
C GLU A 19 37.38 19.18 6.65
N THR A 20 38.09 19.56 5.59
CA THR A 20 37.95 18.92 4.27
C THR A 20 38.45 17.47 4.30
N TRP A 21 39.55 17.20 5.04
CA TRP A 21 40.06 15.84 5.22
C TRP A 21 39.14 14.97 6.11
N GLN A 22 38.60 15.51 7.19
CA GLN A 22 37.60 14.80 8.00
C GLN A 22 36.37 14.47 7.20
N ASN A 23 35.79 15.43 6.46
CA ASN A 23 34.65 15.20 5.57
C ASN A 23 34.97 14.18 4.48
N THR A 24 36.19 14.14 3.96
CA THR A 24 36.61 13.17 2.93
C THR A 24 36.82 11.78 3.53
N SER A 25 37.34 11.67 4.74
CA SER A 25 37.52 10.41 5.45
C SER A 25 36.19 9.81 5.92
N GLU A 26 35.28 10.63 6.43
CA GLU A 26 33.89 10.23 6.72
C GLU A 26 33.14 9.83 5.47
N ARG A 27 33.27 10.57 4.37
CA ARG A 27 32.71 10.19 3.07
C ARG A 27 33.20 8.83 2.60
N ARG A 28 34.51 8.57 2.65
CA ARG A 28 35.09 7.25 2.31
C ARG A 28 34.68 6.15 3.27
N ARG A 29 34.50 6.47 4.56
CA ARG A 29 34.01 5.54 5.58
C ARG A 29 32.55 5.19 5.35
N LEU A 30 31.70 6.15 4.97
CA LEU A 30 30.29 5.93 4.60
C LEU A 30 30.17 5.20 3.26
N GLU A 31 31.00 5.51 2.27
CA GLU A 31 31.03 4.80 0.98
C GLU A 31 31.48 3.34 1.11
N LYS A 32 32.34 3.01 2.08
CA LYS A 32 32.77 1.64 2.36
C LYS A 32 31.71 0.78 3.10
N ILE A 33 30.71 1.40 3.72
CA ILE A 33 29.68 0.73 4.53
C ILE A 33 28.43 0.41 3.69
N ILE A 34 28.24 1.05 2.52
CA ILE A 34 27.08 0.81 1.67
C ILE A 34 27.24 -0.55 1.00
N GLU A 35 26.51 -1.54 1.49
CA GLU A 35 26.44 -2.85 0.84
C GLU A 35 25.87 -2.69 -0.59
N PRO A 36 26.41 -3.43 -1.57
CA PRO A 36 25.81 -3.47 -2.91
C PRO A 36 24.39 -4.01 -2.84
N VAL A 37 23.47 -3.38 -3.59
CA VAL A 37 22.07 -3.80 -3.63
C VAL A 37 21.97 -5.24 -4.13
N PRO A 38 21.41 -6.17 -3.37
CA PRO A 38 21.30 -7.57 -3.77
C PRO A 38 20.13 -7.80 -4.72
N SER A 39 20.13 -7.11 -5.87
CA SER A 39 19.00 -7.03 -6.80
C SER A 39 18.43 -8.39 -7.22
N LEU A 40 19.29 -9.38 -7.46
CA LEU A 40 18.86 -10.74 -7.80
C LEU A 40 18.06 -11.41 -6.67
N LYS A 41 18.49 -11.26 -5.41
CA LYS A 41 17.77 -11.81 -4.25
C LYS A 41 16.43 -11.10 -4.06
N LEU A 42 16.38 -9.79 -4.27
CA LEU A 42 15.15 -9.00 -4.20
C LEU A 42 14.17 -9.41 -5.30
N PHE A 43 14.66 -9.64 -6.51
CA PHE A 43 13.86 -10.18 -7.61
C PHE A 43 13.26 -11.56 -7.24
N PHE A 44 14.04 -12.50 -6.71
CA PHE A 44 13.52 -13.79 -6.26
C PHE A 44 12.45 -13.66 -5.18
N TRP A 45 12.62 -12.77 -4.19
CA TRP A 45 11.60 -12.50 -3.19
C TRP A 45 10.32 -11.94 -3.83
N SER A 46 10.44 -11.03 -4.79
CA SER A 46 9.31 -10.45 -5.51
C SER A 46 8.54 -11.52 -6.31
N VAL A 47 9.26 -12.42 -6.98
CA VAL A 47 8.67 -13.56 -7.68
C VAL A 47 7.95 -14.48 -6.69
N LEU A 48 8.59 -14.84 -5.58
CA LEU A 48 8.01 -15.70 -4.56
C LEU A 48 6.69 -15.11 -4.02
N VAL A 49 6.70 -13.85 -3.60
CA VAL A 49 5.50 -13.16 -3.08
C VAL A 49 4.40 -13.10 -4.13
N SER A 50 4.75 -12.80 -5.39
CA SER A 50 3.75 -12.70 -6.46
C SER A 50 3.15 -14.06 -6.82
N LEU A 51 3.95 -15.12 -6.87
CA LEU A 51 3.45 -16.47 -7.16
C LEU A 51 2.60 -17.06 -6.04
N THR A 52 2.86 -16.70 -4.78
CA THR A 52 2.09 -17.16 -3.61
C THR A 52 0.92 -16.23 -3.24
N SER A 53 0.57 -15.28 -4.09
CA SER A 53 -0.51 -14.31 -3.88
C SER A 53 -1.70 -14.56 -4.81
N VAL A 54 -2.82 -13.88 -4.54
CA VAL A 54 -4.05 -13.99 -5.34
C VAL A 54 -3.93 -13.42 -6.76
N ILE A 55 -2.83 -12.74 -7.09
CA ILE A 55 -2.54 -12.36 -8.47
C ILE A 55 -2.19 -13.59 -9.32
N ASN A 56 -1.80 -14.69 -8.70
CA ASN A 56 -1.65 -15.98 -9.36
C ASN A 56 -3.06 -16.53 -9.68
N PRO A 57 -3.35 -16.87 -10.95
CA PRO A 57 -4.65 -17.40 -11.37
C PRO A 57 -5.14 -18.61 -10.55
N LEU A 58 -4.22 -19.43 -10.03
CA LEU A 58 -4.55 -20.63 -9.22
C LEU A 58 -5.06 -20.29 -7.81
N LEU A 59 -4.79 -19.09 -7.29
CA LEU A 59 -5.12 -18.67 -5.93
C LEU A 59 -6.25 -17.65 -5.85
N THR A 60 -6.90 -17.35 -6.98
CA THR A 60 -7.96 -16.30 -7.06
C THR A 60 -9.17 -16.57 -6.16
N ASN A 61 -9.43 -17.82 -5.76
CA ASN A 61 -10.50 -18.14 -4.82
C ASN A 61 -10.24 -17.59 -3.41
N LEU A 62 -8.98 -17.35 -3.05
CA LEU A 62 -8.58 -16.78 -1.76
C LEU A 62 -8.67 -15.25 -1.73
N ALA A 63 -9.12 -14.63 -2.83
CA ALA A 63 -9.19 -13.18 -2.97
C ALA A 63 -10.20 -12.56 -2.00
N THR A 64 -9.78 -11.51 -1.30
CA THR A 64 -10.70 -10.64 -0.55
C THR A 64 -11.67 -9.93 -1.48
N ASN A 65 -12.70 -9.27 -0.93
CA ASN A 65 -13.64 -8.50 -1.74
C ASN A 65 -12.90 -7.47 -2.63
N LEU A 66 -12.05 -6.63 -2.05
CA LEU A 66 -11.30 -5.62 -2.81
C LEU A 66 -10.39 -6.24 -3.88
N GLN A 67 -9.71 -7.34 -3.55
CA GLN A 67 -8.86 -8.05 -4.53
C GLN A 67 -9.68 -8.60 -5.70
N SER A 68 -10.85 -9.19 -5.42
CA SER A 68 -11.74 -9.71 -6.46
C SER A 68 -12.30 -8.61 -7.36
N GLN A 69 -12.62 -7.43 -6.79
CA GLN A 69 -13.02 -6.25 -7.57
C GLN A 69 -11.88 -5.73 -8.45
N ASN A 70 -10.66 -5.67 -7.94
CA ASN A 70 -9.49 -5.26 -8.72
C ASN A 70 -9.17 -6.24 -9.85
N LEU A 71 -9.34 -7.55 -9.62
CA LEU A 71 -9.21 -8.56 -10.67
C LEU A 71 -10.31 -8.46 -11.73
N TYR A 72 -11.55 -8.16 -11.31
CA TYR A 72 -12.64 -7.89 -12.23
C TYR A 72 -12.37 -6.63 -13.04
N ALA A 73 -11.96 -5.53 -12.38
CA ALA A 73 -11.70 -4.26 -13.04
C ALA A 73 -10.70 -4.41 -14.20
N GLY A 74 -9.57 -5.09 -13.97
CA GLY A 74 -8.59 -5.33 -15.02
C GLY A 74 -9.17 -6.08 -16.22
N TRP A 75 -10.02 -7.08 -15.99
CA TRP A 75 -10.71 -7.81 -17.06
C TRP A 75 -11.78 -6.94 -17.73
N ALA A 76 -12.65 -6.26 -16.98
CA ALA A 76 -13.75 -5.46 -17.52
C ALA A 76 -13.25 -4.32 -18.43
N LEU A 77 -12.13 -3.68 -18.06
CA LEU A 77 -11.49 -2.67 -18.90
C LEU A 77 -11.04 -3.23 -20.26
N THR A 78 -10.69 -4.53 -20.36
CA THR A 78 -10.40 -5.17 -21.68
C THR A 78 -11.66 -5.45 -22.49
N GLN A 79 -12.84 -5.43 -21.86
CA GLN A 79 -14.15 -5.56 -22.53
C GLN A 79 -14.74 -4.21 -22.98
N GLY A 80 -14.01 -3.11 -22.78
CA GLY A 80 -14.43 -1.76 -23.17
C GLY A 80 -15.06 -0.93 -22.07
N GLU A 81 -15.11 -1.43 -20.83
CA GLU A 81 -15.57 -0.65 -19.69
C GLU A 81 -14.62 0.52 -19.38
N VAL A 82 -15.14 1.60 -18.81
CA VAL A 82 -14.40 2.81 -18.47
C VAL A 82 -14.22 2.90 -16.96
N ALA A 83 -12.98 3.13 -16.52
CA ALA A 83 -12.66 3.32 -15.11
C ALA A 83 -13.48 4.49 -14.53
N TYR A 84 -13.94 4.33 -13.31
CA TYR A 84 -14.81 5.23 -12.55
C TYR A 84 -16.26 5.33 -13.06
N ALA A 85 -16.48 5.32 -14.36
CA ALA A 85 -17.83 5.38 -14.92
C ALA A 85 -18.57 4.04 -14.71
N ASN A 86 -17.96 2.94 -15.14
CA ASN A 86 -18.56 1.60 -15.09
C ASN A 86 -18.03 0.75 -13.93
N ILE A 87 -16.93 1.15 -13.31
CA ILE A 87 -16.27 0.43 -12.21
C ILE A 87 -16.00 1.42 -11.07
N TYR A 88 -16.69 1.28 -9.96
CA TYR A 88 -16.46 2.07 -8.77
C TYR A 88 -15.19 1.59 -8.04
N GLY A 89 -14.29 2.51 -7.68
CA GLY A 89 -13.14 2.20 -6.88
C GLY A 89 -12.27 3.41 -6.55
N THR A 90 -11.56 3.32 -5.44
CA THR A 90 -10.75 4.42 -4.86
C THR A 90 -9.31 4.45 -5.38
N SER A 91 -8.90 3.47 -6.18
CA SER A 91 -7.57 3.41 -6.79
C SER A 91 -7.40 4.49 -7.85
N GLY A 92 -6.18 4.94 -8.09
CA GLY A 92 -5.89 5.97 -9.07
C GLY A 92 -5.91 5.46 -10.52
N LEU A 93 -6.03 6.39 -11.47
CA LEU A 93 -6.13 6.09 -12.89
C LEU A 93 -4.97 5.22 -13.41
N LEU A 94 -3.74 5.51 -12.98
CA LEU A 94 -2.57 4.75 -13.44
C LEU A 94 -2.62 3.28 -12.98
N TYR A 95 -3.23 3.00 -11.82
CA TYR A 95 -3.47 1.63 -11.38
C TYR A 95 -4.42 0.89 -12.34
N TYR A 96 -5.53 1.53 -12.75
CA TYR A 96 -6.45 0.95 -13.73
C TYR A 96 -5.79 0.72 -15.08
N LEU A 97 -4.93 1.66 -15.54
CA LEU A 97 -4.15 1.48 -16.77
C LEU A 97 -3.18 0.30 -16.68
N VAL A 98 -2.46 0.15 -15.55
CA VAL A 98 -1.56 -1.00 -15.31
C VAL A 98 -2.35 -2.31 -15.26
N SER A 99 -3.53 -2.30 -14.62
CA SER A 99 -4.40 -3.48 -14.54
C SER A 99 -4.98 -3.85 -15.91
N TRP A 100 -5.41 -2.87 -16.70
CA TRP A 100 -5.85 -3.05 -18.08
C TRP A 100 -4.74 -3.64 -18.95
N LEU A 101 -3.56 -3.02 -18.99
CA LEU A 101 -2.40 -3.52 -19.74
C LEU A 101 -2.03 -4.95 -19.30
N GLY A 102 -2.08 -5.22 -17.99
CA GLY A 102 -1.79 -6.52 -17.41
C GLY A 102 -2.76 -7.63 -17.79
N ASN A 103 -3.96 -7.29 -18.28
CA ASN A 103 -4.98 -8.25 -18.72
C ASN A 103 -5.16 -8.31 -20.24
N LEU A 104 -4.50 -7.45 -21.06
CA LEU A 104 -4.62 -7.43 -22.51
C LEU A 104 -4.12 -8.72 -23.18
N PHE A 105 -2.94 -9.19 -22.73
CA PHE A 105 -2.27 -10.36 -23.28
C PHE A 105 -2.01 -11.35 -22.15
N LEU A 106 -1.97 -12.62 -22.41
CA LEU A 106 -1.71 -13.66 -21.41
C LEU A 106 -2.63 -13.62 -20.18
N GLY A 107 -3.72 -12.84 -20.23
CA GLY A 107 -4.62 -12.63 -19.12
C GLY A 107 -3.90 -12.10 -17.88
N GLN A 108 -4.24 -12.60 -16.69
CA GLN A 108 -3.71 -12.15 -15.40
C GLN A 108 -2.18 -12.37 -15.22
N LEU A 109 -1.51 -13.16 -16.07
CA LEU A 109 -0.07 -13.46 -15.95
C LEU A 109 0.81 -12.22 -16.21
N LEU A 110 0.43 -11.36 -17.15
CA LEU A 110 1.15 -10.11 -17.37
C LEU A 110 0.99 -9.14 -16.20
N PHE A 111 -0.17 -9.13 -15.57
CA PHE A 111 -0.39 -8.34 -14.36
C PHE A 111 0.47 -8.84 -13.19
N LEU A 112 0.64 -10.16 -13.06
CA LEU A 112 1.60 -10.75 -12.11
C LEU A 112 3.03 -10.26 -12.38
N LEU A 113 3.45 -10.21 -13.64
CA LEU A 113 4.78 -9.69 -14.00
C LEU A 113 4.96 -8.23 -13.60
N PHE A 114 3.94 -7.38 -13.79
CA PHE A 114 3.98 -5.99 -13.34
C PHE A 114 4.11 -5.89 -11.82
N GLN A 115 3.44 -6.76 -11.05
CA GLN A 115 3.63 -6.82 -9.60
C GLN A 115 5.05 -7.23 -9.22
N VAL A 116 5.66 -8.21 -9.91
CA VAL A 116 7.07 -8.60 -9.67
C VAL A 116 8.00 -7.40 -9.89
N VAL A 117 7.80 -6.64 -10.96
CA VAL A 117 8.60 -5.43 -11.23
C VAL A 117 8.40 -4.39 -10.13
N ALA A 118 7.15 -4.11 -9.75
CA ALA A 118 6.83 -3.15 -8.70
C ALA A 118 7.48 -3.54 -7.36
N LEU A 119 7.34 -4.78 -6.93
CA LEU A 119 7.94 -5.28 -5.68
C LEU A 119 9.46 -5.27 -5.73
N THR A 120 10.08 -5.60 -6.88
CA THR A 120 11.54 -5.55 -7.04
C THR A 120 12.06 -4.13 -6.88
N LEU A 121 11.44 -3.15 -7.54
CA LEU A 121 11.80 -1.75 -7.42
C LEU A 121 11.57 -1.21 -6.01
N ALA A 122 10.45 -1.57 -5.38
CA ALA A 122 10.16 -1.22 -4.00
C ALA A 122 11.24 -1.76 -3.05
N GLY A 123 11.62 -3.02 -3.20
CA GLY A 123 12.70 -3.65 -2.42
C GLY A 123 14.06 -2.97 -2.62
N ILE A 124 14.40 -2.60 -3.86
CA ILE A 124 15.66 -1.88 -4.16
C ILE A 124 15.69 -0.52 -3.45
N TYR A 125 14.64 0.30 -3.59
CA TYR A 125 14.61 1.63 -2.98
C TYR A 125 14.51 1.57 -1.45
N LEU A 126 13.77 0.60 -0.89
CA LEU A 126 13.73 0.37 0.55
C LEU A 126 15.11 -0.02 1.07
N PHE A 127 15.78 -1.00 0.44
CA PHE A 127 17.13 -1.41 0.79
C PHE A 127 18.09 -0.22 0.79
N GLN A 128 18.07 0.60 -0.28
CA GLN A 128 18.90 1.80 -0.38
C GLN A 128 18.59 2.81 0.71
N THR A 129 17.31 3.02 1.05
CA THR A 129 16.89 3.93 2.12
C THR A 129 17.43 3.47 3.47
N ILE A 130 17.21 2.20 3.83
CA ILE A 130 17.61 1.65 5.12
C ILE A 130 19.14 1.60 5.25
N SER A 131 19.87 1.23 4.19
CA SER A 131 21.34 1.19 4.20
C SER A 131 21.99 2.55 4.42
N GLN A 132 21.28 3.66 4.14
CA GLN A 132 21.77 5.03 4.36
C GLN A 132 21.47 5.57 5.76
N ILE A 133 20.49 5.04 6.47
CA ILE A 133 20.06 5.53 7.78
C ILE A 133 20.51 4.63 8.94
N THR A 134 21.03 3.43 8.65
CA THR A 134 21.49 2.46 9.65
C THR A 134 22.99 2.22 9.56
N VAL A 135 23.61 1.94 10.69
CA VAL A 135 25.08 1.69 10.78
C VAL A 135 25.41 0.20 10.62
N ARG A 136 24.47 -0.68 11.00
CA ARG A 136 24.70 -2.12 10.98
C ARG A 136 24.63 -2.70 9.57
N SER A 137 25.69 -3.41 9.17
CA SER A 137 25.69 -4.22 7.96
C SER A 137 24.65 -5.34 8.06
N GLY A 138 23.98 -5.65 6.95
CA GLY A 138 22.95 -6.69 6.89
C GLY A 138 21.56 -6.31 7.39
N LEU A 139 21.39 -5.20 8.12
CA LEU A 139 20.08 -4.76 8.62
C LEU A 139 19.15 -4.34 7.49
N ALA A 140 19.67 -3.63 6.48
CA ALA A 140 18.89 -3.26 5.29
C ALA A 140 18.30 -4.50 4.59
N ARG A 141 19.07 -5.58 4.52
CA ARG A 141 18.62 -6.87 3.95
C ARG A 141 17.50 -7.49 4.78
N GLN A 142 17.61 -7.48 6.12
CA GLN A 142 16.61 -8.03 7.02
C GLN A 142 15.29 -7.27 6.95
N ILE A 143 15.33 -5.92 6.96
CA ILE A 143 14.16 -5.06 6.85
C ILE A 143 13.47 -5.24 5.49
N THR A 144 14.25 -5.39 4.43
CA THR A 144 13.66 -5.62 3.10
C THR A 144 13.00 -6.99 2.99
N VAL A 145 13.55 -8.03 3.64
CA VAL A 145 12.87 -9.33 3.73
C VAL A 145 11.58 -9.21 4.56
N LEU A 146 11.60 -8.47 5.69
CA LEU A 146 10.40 -8.19 6.47
C LEU A 146 9.32 -7.48 5.63
N PHE A 147 9.71 -6.54 4.78
CA PHE A 147 8.77 -5.90 3.84
C PHE A 147 8.05 -6.93 2.97
N TYR A 148 8.77 -7.86 2.34
CA TYR A 148 8.15 -8.91 1.52
C TYR A 148 7.24 -9.83 2.33
N LEU A 149 7.65 -10.20 3.55
CA LEU A 149 6.82 -10.98 4.45
C LEU A 149 5.54 -10.24 4.85
N PHE A 150 5.63 -8.94 5.15
CA PHE A 150 4.46 -8.13 5.47
C PHE A 150 3.52 -7.96 4.27
N VAL A 151 4.06 -7.73 3.07
CA VAL A 151 3.24 -7.69 1.86
C VAL A 151 2.50 -9.02 1.64
N LEU A 152 3.17 -10.15 1.85
CA LEU A 152 2.54 -11.46 1.73
C LEU A 152 1.46 -11.68 2.79
N THR A 153 1.74 -11.33 4.05
CA THR A 153 0.84 -11.66 5.17
C THR A 153 -0.34 -10.69 5.29
N LEU A 154 -0.11 -9.38 5.15
CA LEU A 154 -1.14 -8.37 5.41
C LEU A 154 -2.24 -8.29 4.36
N GLY A 155 -2.12 -8.90 3.24
CA GLY A 155 -3.14 -8.80 2.20
C GLY A 155 -3.16 -10.00 1.28
N PHE A 156 -2.50 -11.06 1.67
CA PHE A 156 -2.24 -12.20 0.79
C PHE A 156 -1.65 -11.76 -0.56
N GLY A 157 -0.80 -10.73 -0.47
CA GLY A 157 0.26 -10.36 -1.40
C GLY A 157 -0.12 -9.79 -2.75
N GLY A 158 -1.37 -9.51 -3.10
CA GLY A 158 -1.61 -9.14 -4.48
C GLY A 158 -2.79 -8.22 -4.77
N THR A 159 -2.75 -7.57 -5.92
CA THR A 159 -3.82 -6.76 -6.54
C THR A 159 -4.25 -5.49 -5.80
N TYR A 160 -3.59 -5.09 -4.73
CA TYR A 160 -3.85 -3.80 -4.10
C TYR A 160 -3.03 -2.69 -4.78
N SER A 161 -3.65 -1.55 -5.05
CA SER A 161 -3.00 -0.38 -5.67
C SER A 161 -1.78 0.11 -4.90
N ILE A 162 -1.81 0.05 -3.57
CA ILE A 162 -0.69 0.46 -2.72
C ILE A 162 0.60 -0.34 -2.98
N ILE A 163 0.51 -1.60 -3.39
CA ILE A 163 1.68 -2.42 -3.74
C ILE A 163 2.41 -1.82 -4.95
N PHE A 164 1.66 -1.33 -5.92
CA PHE A 164 2.19 -0.66 -7.11
C PHE A 164 2.65 0.78 -6.81
N ALA A 165 2.20 1.39 -5.71
CA ALA A 165 2.66 2.70 -5.26
C ALA A 165 3.97 2.62 -4.45
N PHE A 166 4.29 1.51 -3.77
CA PHE A 166 5.49 1.36 -2.95
C PHE A 166 6.81 1.72 -3.65
N PRO A 167 7.07 1.37 -4.92
CA PRO A 167 8.30 1.81 -5.61
C PRO A 167 8.51 3.32 -5.56
N PHE A 168 7.45 4.08 -5.78
CA PHE A 168 7.47 5.54 -5.82
C PHE A 168 7.61 6.13 -4.41
N ILE A 169 6.92 5.56 -3.43
CA ILE A 169 7.01 5.95 -2.01
C ILE A 169 8.43 5.73 -1.48
N PHE A 170 9.00 4.53 -1.66
CA PHE A 170 10.36 4.23 -1.19
C PHE A 170 11.43 5.00 -1.97
N ARG A 171 11.24 5.26 -3.26
CA ARG A 171 12.10 6.16 -4.03
C ARG A 171 12.08 7.58 -3.46
N SER A 172 10.91 8.06 -3.03
CA SER A 172 10.77 9.37 -2.40
C SER A 172 11.45 9.42 -1.04
N LEU A 173 11.31 8.39 -0.21
CA LEU A 173 12.08 8.27 1.04
C LEU A 173 13.59 8.25 0.80
N TYR A 174 14.06 7.52 -0.20
CA TYR A 174 15.48 7.51 -0.58
C TYR A 174 15.97 8.90 -1.04
N HIS A 175 15.14 9.62 -1.78
CA HIS A 175 15.43 11.00 -2.17
C HIS A 175 15.57 11.93 -0.94
N LEU A 176 14.64 11.83 0.02
CA LEU A 176 14.65 12.61 1.25
C LEU A 176 15.89 12.30 2.10
N VAL A 177 16.29 11.03 2.22
CA VAL A 177 17.54 10.65 2.91
C VAL A 177 18.74 11.30 2.26
N LYS A 178 18.86 11.25 0.93
CA LYS A 178 19.95 11.93 0.20
C LYS A 178 19.93 13.44 0.38
N TYR A 179 18.74 14.03 0.41
CA TYR A 179 18.58 15.47 0.67
C TYR A 179 19.12 15.85 2.05
N LEU A 180 18.73 15.12 3.11
CA LEU A 180 19.18 15.36 4.47
C LEU A 180 20.69 15.12 4.66
N GLN A 181 21.31 14.34 3.76
CA GLN A 181 22.76 14.15 3.68
C GLN A 181 23.48 15.20 2.82
N GLY A 182 22.75 16.19 2.25
CA GLY A 182 23.33 17.20 1.37
C GLY A 182 23.81 16.68 0.01
N ARG A 183 23.29 15.51 -0.45
CA ARG A 183 23.77 14.83 -1.67
C ARG A 183 22.89 15.10 -2.90
N VAL A 184 21.88 15.94 -2.82
CA VAL A 184 20.99 16.27 -3.94
C VAL A 184 20.83 17.77 -4.09
N ARG A 185 20.63 18.23 -5.32
CA ARG A 185 20.36 19.63 -5.65
C ARG A 185 18.87 19.92 -5.53
N ASP A 186 18.51 21.19 -5.36
CA ASP A 186 17.14 21.60 -5.16
C ASP A 186 16.25 21.36 -6.41
N GLU A 187 16.81 21.43 -7.63
CA GLU A 187 16.08 21.11 -8.87
C GLU A 187 15.60 19.65 -8.92
N SER A 188 16.23 18.76 -8.13
CA SER A 188 15.81 17.35 -8.04
C SER A 188 14.41 17.17 -7.44
N PHE A 189 13.84 18.22 -6.79
CA PHE A 189 12.48 18.21 -6.28
C PHE A 189 11.43 18.20 -7.40
N ILE A 190 11.78 18.63 -8.62
CA ILE A 190 10.91 18.39 -9.80
C ILE A 190 10.70 16.89 -9.98
N ARG A 191 11.76 16.08 -9.94
CA ARG A 191 11.66 14.61 -10.04
C ARG A 191 10.94 13.99 -8.83
N PHE A 192 11.12 14.58 -7.64
CA PHE A 192 10.35 14.16 -6.45
C PHE A 192 8.85 14.38 -6.66
N GLY A 193 8.44 15.52 -7.19
CA GLY A 193 7.06 15.81 -7.55
C GLY A 193 6.50 14.90 -8.63
N MET A 194 7.27 14.61 -9.70
CA MET A 194 6.87 13.65 -10.75
C MET A 194 6.61 12.25 -10.16
N VAL A 195 7.50 11.78 -9.30
CA VAL A 195 7.33 10.50 -8.59
C VAL A 195 6.11 10.53 -7.67
N GLY A 196 5.85 11.69 -7.03
CA GLY A 196 4.65 11.91 -6.23
C GLY A 196 3.35 11.82 -7.04
N ALA A 197 3.33 12.39 -8.22
CA ALA A 197 2.19 12.30 -9.13
C ALA A 197 1.93 10.85 -9.59
N LEU A 198 2.97 10.08 -9.90
CA LEU A 198 2.84 8.66 -10.23
C LEU A 198 2.27 7.85 -9.06
N ALA A 199 2.77 8.09 -7.84
CA ALA A 199 2.24 7.45 -6.64
C ALA A 199 0.76 7.82 -6.41
N PHE A 200 0.42 9.09 -6.55
CA PHE A 200 -0.95 9.61 -6.40
C PHE A 200 -1.89 9.02 -7.44
N LEU A 201 -1.47 8.93 -8.69
CA LEU A 201 -2.25 8.35 -9.78
C LEU A 201 -2.39 6.81 -9.66
N ILE A 202 -1.69 6.16 -8.72
CA ILE A 202 -1.85 4.73 -8.40
C ILE A 202 -2.69 4.55 -7.14
N GLU A 203 -2.35 5.24 -6.05
CA GLU A 203 -2.98 5.14 -4.74
C GLU A 203 -3.18 6.55 -4.17
N PRO A 204 -4.31 7.23 -4.47
CA PRO A 204 -4.52 8.64 -4.15
C PRO A 204 -4.51 8.93 -2.66
N ALA A 205 -5.29 8.19 -1.87
CA ALA A 205 -5.51 8.48 -0.45
C ALA A 205 -4.22 8.40 0.37
N PHE A 206 -3.48 7.30 0.24
CA PHE A 206 -2.22 7.12 0.96
C PHE A 206 -1.12 8.05 0.45
N SER A 207 -1.04 8.25 -0.87
CA SER A 207 -0.04 9.16 -1.44
C SER A 207 -0.26 10.59 -0.99
N LEU A 208 -1.52 11.05 -0.90
CA LEU A 208 -1.83 12.37 -0.36
C LEU A 208 -1.33 12.51 1.08
N LEU A 209 -1.62 11.54 1.94
CA LEU A 209 -1.12 11.50 3.31
C LEU A 209 0.41 11.55 3.37
N PHE A 210 1.08 10.67 2.63
CA PHE A 210 2.54 10.54 2.64
C PHE A 210 3.23 11.82 2.14
N TYR A 211 2.80 12.37 1.00
CA TYR A 211 3.44 13.55 0.43
C TYR A 211 3.10 14.83 1.20
N SER A 212 1.90 14.95 1.78
CA SER A 212 1.57 16.05 2.69
C SER A 212 2.45 16.05 3.93
N LEU A 213 2.61 14.88 4.56
CA LEU A 213 3.47 14.71 5.73
C LEU A 213 4.95 15.02 5.42
N THR A 214 5.47 14.48 4.33
CA THR A 214 6.88 14.70 3.94
C THR A 214 7.15 16.12 3.49
N THR A 215 6.20 16.78 2.82
CA THR A 215 6.30 18.19 2.45
C THR A 215 6.27 19.08 3.68
N LEU A 216 5.36 18.83 4.63
CA LEU A 216 5.32 19.54 5.91
C LEU A 216 6.65 19.37 6.66
N PHE A 217 7.18 18.15 6.74
CA PHE A 217 8.49 17.90 7.33
C PHE A 217 9.59 18.73 6.66
N LEU A 218 9.66 18.74 5.33
CA LEU A 218 10.65 19.52 4.57
C LEU A 218 10.55 21.03 4.84
N LEU A 219 9.33 21.57 4.90
CA LEU A 219 9.10 22.99 5.23
C LEU A 219 9.60 23.30 6.64
N LEU A 220 9.20 22.49 7.63
CA LEU A 220 9.63 22.68 9.02
C LEU A 220 11.15 22.54 9.16
N TYR A 221 11.76 21.57 8.49
CA TYR A 221 13.21 21.38 8.47
C TYR A 221 13.93 22.62 7.91
N ASN A 222 13.49 23.15 6.76
CA ASN A 222 14.11 24.35 6.17
C ASN A 222 13.85 25.63 6.99
N ILE A 223 12.72 25.71 7.70
CA ILE A 223 12.43 26.83 8.63
C ILE A 223 13.39 26.77 9.82
N ALA A 224 13.58 25.57 10.42
CA ALA A 224 14.48 25.36 11.54
C ALA A 224 15.94 25.66 11.15
N ASP A 225 16.35 25.32 9.94
CA ASP A 225 17.68 25.59 9.38
C ASP A 225 17.82 27.03 8.83
N LYS A 226 16.86 27.93 9.11
CA LYS A 226 16.82 29.33 8.66
C LYS A 226 16.89 29.52 7.13
N ARG A 227 16.48 28.54 6.35
CA ARG A 227 16.50 28.50 4.87
C ARG A 227 15.09 28.53 4.25
N LYS A 228 14.22 29.41 4.73
CA LYS A 228 12.79 29.46 4.33
C LYS A 228 12.60 29.59 2.82
N ALA A 229 13.36 30.48 2.15
CA ALA A 229 13.26 30.68 0.69
C ALA A 229 13.59 29.40 -0.09
N ARG A 230 14.57 28.62 0.39
CA ARG A 230 14.92 27.33 -0.19
C ARG A 230 13.77 26.30 -0.06
N GLY A 231 13.15 26.22 1.12
CA GLY A 231 11.99 25.33 1.33
C GLY A 231 10.81 25.68 0.40
N PHE A 232 10.57 26.97 0.22
CA PHE A 232 9.51 27.42 -0.71
C PHE A 232 9.85 27.10 -2.17
N TYR A 233 11.09 27.32 -2.61
CA TYR A 233 11.53 26.90 -3.94
C TYR A 233 11.36 25.40 -4.18
N GLN A 234 11.72 24.56 -3.21
CA GLN A 234 11.56 23.11 -3.29
C GLN A 234 10.09 22.70 -3.40
N LEU A 235 9.20 23.37 -2.66
CA LEU A 235 7.76 23.17 -2.77
C LEU A 235 7.26 23.47 -4.19
N LEU A 236 7.63 24.63 -4.75
CA LEU A 236 7.23 25.01 -6.11
C LEU A 236 7.80 24.05 -7.16
N ALA A 237 9.06 23.64 -7.01
CA ALA A 237 9.68 22.64 -7.89
C ALA A 237 8.95 21.30 -7.82
N GLY A 238 8.54 20.87 -6.61
CA GLY A 238 7.73 19.68 -6.42
C GLY A 238 6.36 19.78 -7.06
N LEU A 239 5.65 20.90 -6.89
CA LEU A 239 4.36 21.17 -7.54
C LEU A 239 4.47 21.18 -9.07
N LEU A 240 5.51 21.81 -9.61
CA LEU A 240 5.77 21.77 -11.05
C LEU A 240 5.96 20.33 -11.54
N GLY A 241 6.81 19.56 -10.86
CA GLY A 241 7.03 18.15 -11.20
C GLY A 241 5.76 17.31 -11.13
N PHE A 242 4.95 17.51 -10.09
CA PHE A 242 3.64 16.85 -9.94
C PHE A 242 2.72 17.19 -11.12
N SER A 243 2.60 18.45 -11.46
CA SER A 243 1.74 18.95 -12.54
C SER A 243 2.12 18.40 -13.91
N LEU A 244 3.42 18.27 -14.19
CA LEU A 244 3.92 17.73 -15.46
C LEU A 244 3.48 16.28 -15.74
N VAL A 245 3.18 15.50 -14.70
CA VAL A 245 2.72 14.11 -14.83
C VAL A 245 1.20 14.02 -14.63
N PHE A 246 0.68 14.73 -13.63
CA PHE A 246 -0.73 14.65 -13.25
C PHE A 246 -1.66 15.12 -14.35
N TYR A 247 -1.41 16.29 -14.95
CA TYR A 247 -2.32 16.86 -15.96
C TYR A 247 -2.38 16.02 -17.25
N PRO A 248 -1.27 15.60 -17.87
CA PRO A 248 -1.35 14.77 -19.07
C PRO A 248 -2.07 13.45 -18.87
N LEU A 249 -1.78 12.75 -17.76
CA LEU A 249 -2.43 11.47 -17.47
C LEU A 249 -3.87 11.65 -16.99
N GLY A 250 -4.13 12.65 -16.14
CA GLY A 250 -5.48 12.96 -15.65
C GLY A 250 -6.43 13.44 -16.73
N TYR A 251 -5.91 14.02 -17.82
CA TYR A 251 -6.72 14.45 -18.97
C TYR A 251 -7.52 13.32 -19.62
N TYR A 252 -7.05 12.07 -19.49
CA TYR A 252 -7.80 10.89 -19.92
C TYR A 252 -9.20 10.83 -19.27
N THR A 253 -9.33 11.16 -18.00
CA THR A 253 -10.64 11.15 -17.30
C THR A 253 -11.57 12.25 -17.80
N VAL A 254 -11.01 13.39 -18.25
CA VAL A 254 -11.75 14.48 -18.87
C VAL A 254 -12.28 14.05 -20.22
N LEU A 255 -11.45 13.40 -21.07
CA LEU A 255 -11.85 12.90 -22.38
C LEU A 255 -12.99 11.88 -22.30
N ASN A 256 -13.01 11.05 -21.26
CA ASN A 256 -14.05 10.04 -21.05
C ASN A 256 -15.24 10.53 -20.20
N GLY A 257 -15.32 11.83 -19.87
CA GLY A 257 -16.38 12.41 -19.06
C GLY A 257 -16.45 11.87 -17.62
N SER A 258 -15.39 11.15 -17.15
CA SER A 258 -15.36 10.50 -15.83
C SER A 258 -14.61 11.30 -14.75
N PHE A 259 -14.15 12.51 -15.04
CA PHE A 259 -13.30 13.31 -14.13
C PHE A 259 -13.99 13.61 -12.78
N GLY A 260 -15.24 14.10 -12.80
CA GLY A 260 -15.98 14.40 -11.57
C GLY A 260 -16.21 13.15 -10.71
N VAL A 261 -16.56 12.04 -11.35
CA VAL A 261 -16.78 10.75 -10.68
C VAL A 261 -15.46 10.19 -10.13
N ALA A 262 -14.35 10.36 -10.85
CA ALA A 262 -13.02 9.96 -10.38
C ALA A 262 -12.60 10.70 -9.09
N ILE A 263 -12.89 12.00 -9.01
CA ILE A 263 -12.63 12.79 -7.79
C ILE A 263 -13.50 12.29 -6.64
N SER A 264 -14.81 12.15 -6.84
CA SER A 264 -15.76 11.67 -5.81
C SER A 264 -15.34 10.29 -5.28
N GLN A 265 -14.95 9.37 -6.16
CA GLN A 265 -14.49 8.05 -5.74
C GLN A 265 -13.14 8.08 -5.01
N ALA A 266 -12.20 8.94 -5.43
CA ALA A 266 -10.93 9.11 -4.75
C ALA A 266 -11.08 9.73 -3.35
N THR A 267 -12.10 10.58 -3.13
CA THR A 267 -12.39 11.21 -1.83
C THR A 267 -13.23 10.34 -0.90
N TYR A 268 -13.76 9.21 -1.36
CA TYR A 268 -14.57 8.28 -0.55
C TYR A 268 -13.92 7.93 0.80
N VAL A 269 -12.62 7.69 0.82
CA VAL A 269 -11.87 7.36 2.05
C VAL A 269 -12.01 8.46 3.12
N LEU A 270 -12.02 9.73 2.70
CA LEU A 270 -12.20 10.88 3.61
C LEU A 270 -13.66 11.01 4.05
N GLU A 271 -14.59 10.75 3.15
CA GLU A 271 -16.04 10.83 3.41
C GLU A 271 -16.54 9.68 4.29
N ALA A 272 -15.98 8.48 4.11
CA ALA A 272 -16.33 7.30 4.89
C ALA A 272 -15.65 7.26 6.27
N PHE A 273 -14.59 8.04 6.47
CA PHE A 273 -13.83 8.06 7.72
C PHE A 273 -14.67 8.54 8.90
N ARG A 274 -14.78 7.71 9.94
CA ARG A 274 -15.50 8.00 11.19
C ARG A 274 -14.79 7.36 12.39
N LEU A 275 -14.51 8.14 13.43
CA LEU A 275 -13.94 7.63 14.69
C LEU A 275 -15.01 7.29 15.77
N ASN A 276 -16.27 7.56 15.48
CA ASN A 276 -17.40 7.29 16.39
C ASN A 276 -18.33 6.18 15.87
N GLY A 277 -17.89 5.41 14.88
CA GLY A 277 -18.67 4.31 14.33
C GLY A 277 -18.82 3.13 15.30
N SER A 278 -19.90 2.40 15.19
CA SER A 278 -20.16 1.19 16.02
C SER A 278 -19.08 0.11 15.86
N TYR A 279 -18.31 0.16 14.76
CA TYR A 279 -17.23 -0.76 14.45
C TYR A 279 -15.87 -0.40 15.09
N ILE A 280 -15.73 0.80 15.69
CA ILE A 280 -14.42 1.30 16.13
C ILE A 280 -13.75 0.41 17.17
N PHE A 281 -14.52 -0.15 18.10
CA PHE A 281 -14.00 -1.04 19.15
C PHE A 281 -13.50 -2.36 18.55
N ASP A 282 -14.27 -2.96 17.64
CA ASP A 282 -13.88 -4.18 16.92
C ASP A 282 -12.64 -3.97 16.05
N HIS A 283 -12.55 -2.81 15.37
CA HIS A 283 -11.37 -2.43 14.60
C HIS A 283 -10.15 -2.18 15.48
N LEU A 284 -10.32 -1.49 16.62
CA LEU A 284 -9.24 -1.24 17.57
C LEU A 284 -8.69 -2.55 18.13
N LEU A 285 -9.56 -3.49 18.49
CA LEU A 285 -9.14 -4.80 18.94
C LEU A 285 -8.40 -5.57 17.84
N TYR A 286 -8.98 -5.67 16.66
CA TYR A 286 -8.39 -6.42 15.54
C TYR A 286 -7.07 -5.83 15.06
N TYR A 287 -7.07 -4.54 14.69
CA TYR A 287 -5.86 -3.88 14.20
C TYR A 287 -4.85 -3.63 15.30
N GLY A 288 -5.28 -3.38 16.54
CA GLY A 288 -4.42 -3.22 17.70
C GLY A 288 -3.65 -4.50 18.01
N LEU A 289 -4.30 -5.66 17.98
CA LEU A 289 -3.63 -6.95 18.14
C LEU A 289 -2.62 -7.22 17.02
N LEU A 290 -2.95 -6.90 15.76
CA LEU A 290 -2.00 -7.02 14.65
C LEU A 290 -0.84 -6.04 14.79
N PHE A 291 -1.09 -4.80 15.18
CA PHE A 291 -0.08 -3.76 15.37
C PHE A 291 0.92 -4.14 16.48
N LEU A 292 0.41 -4.71 17.58
CA LEU A 292 1.23 -5.28 18.65
C LEU A 292 1.97 -6.53 18.16
N GLY A 293 1.26 -7.48 17.55
CA GLY A 293 1.78 -8.75 17.09
C GLY A 293 2.88 -8.60 16.05
N LEU A 294 2.77 -7.66 15.11
CA LEU A 294 3.78 -7.38 14.10
C LEU A 294 4.95 -6.53 14.61
N GLY A 295 4.91 -6.07 15.87
CA GLY A 295 5.98 -5.32 16.50
C GLY A 295 6.02 -3.84 16.16
N PHE A 296 4.98 -3.29 15.55
CA PHE A 296 4.90 -1.87 15.19
C PHE A 296 4.80 -0.98 16.45
N ALA A 297 4.10 -1.45 17.49
CA ALA A 297 4.04 -0.76 18.77
C ALA A 297 5.43 -0.66 19.44
N THR A 298 6.21 -1.73 19.43
CA THR A 298 7.56 -1.73 19.99
C THR A 298 8.47 -0.76 19.23
N ALA A 299 8.39 -0.75 17.90
CA ALA A 299 9.14 0.19 17.07
C ALA A 299 8.73 1.64 17.36
N LEU A 300 7.45 1.92 17.51
CA LEU A 300 6.93 3.24 17.84
C LEU A 300 7.40 3.71 19.22
N MET A 301 7.23 2.88 20.26
CA MET A 301 7.64 3.22 21.62
C MET A 301 9.14 3.49 21.75
N THR A 302 9.99 2.67 21.09
CA THR A 302 11.43 2.84 21.13
C THR A 302 11.93 4.05 20.34
N ALA A 303 11.14 4.53 19.38
CA ALA A 303 11.45 5.71 18.60
C ALA A 303 11.39 7.01 19.41
N PHE A 304 10.70 7.03 20.56
CA PHE A 304 10.70 8.17 21.49
C PHE A 304 11.99 8.28 22.34
N ALA A 305 12.82 7.23 22.39
CA ALA A 305 14.11 7.29 23.07
C ALA A 305 15.11 8.10 22.24
N PHE A 306 15.26 9.38 22.57
CA PHE A 306 16.17 10.29 21.88
C PHE A 306 17.62 9.84 22.09
N LYS A 307 18.36 9.69 20.98
CA LYS A 307 19.79 9.45 20.92
C LYS A 307 20.45 10.42 19.95
N GLU A 308 21.75 10.62 20.10
CA GLU A 308 22.53 11.29 19.07
C GLU A 308 22.54 10.42 17.80
N GLU A 309 21.98 10.94 16.74
CA GLU A 309 21.82 10.25 15.46
C GLU A 309 22.16 11.19 14.30
N PRO A 310 22.65 10.63 13.17
CA PRO A 310 22.82 11.40 11.94
C PRO A 310 21.51 12.10 11.52
N THR A 311 21.62 13.29 10.92
CA THR A 311 20.46 14.11 10.52
C THR A 311 19.44 13.33 9.67
N ALA A 312 19.92 12.46 8.78
CA ALA A 312 19.05 11.64 7.95
C ALA A 312 18.24 10.62 8.78
N ALA A 313 18.86 9.94 9.75
CA ALA A 313 18.17 8.99 10.62
C ALA A 313 17.14 9.70 11.51
N ARG A 314 17.50 10.87 12.06
CA ARG A 314 16.59 11.73 12.85
C ARG A 314 15.39 12.19 12.03
N GLY A 315 15.60 12.63 10.79
CA GLY A 315 14.53 13.03 9.88
C GLY A 315 13.58 11.86 9.54
N MET A 316 14.13 10.69 9.25
CA MET A 316 13.33 9.49 8.97
C MET A 316 12.58 9.00 10.21
N ARG A 317 13.17 9.14 11.40
CA ARG A 317 12.49 8.87 12.67
C ARG A 317 11.29 9.79 12.87
N PHE A 318 11.45 11.08 12.61
CA PHE A 318 10.33 12.05 12.74
C PHE A 318 9.19 11.72 11.78
N ILE A 319 9.50 11.42 10.50
CA ILE A 319 8.51 10.99 9.51
C ILE A 319 7.80 9.70 9.96
N GLY A 320 8.54 8.73 10.48
CA GLY A 320 7.98 7.49 11.02
C GLY A 320 7.10 7.70 12.25
N LEU A 321 7.53 8.53 13.20
CA LEU A 321 6.80 8.84 14.43
C LEU A 321 5.46 9.55 14.18
N LEU A 322 5.37 10.40 13.17
CA LEU A 322 4.13 11.05 12.78
C LEU A 322 3.30 10.16 11.84
N GLY A 323 3.96 9.57 10.84
CA GLY A 323 3.27 8.82 9.80
C GLY A 323 2.64 7.52 10.29
N LEU A 324 3.29 6.79 11.20
CA LEU A 324 2.76 5.51 11.69
C LEU A 324 1.46 5.67 12.50
N PRO A 325 1.36 6.58 13.50
CA PRO A 325 0.10 6.80 14.20
C PRO A 325 -1.00 7.37 13.30
N ILE A 326 -0.68 8.34 12.44
CA ILE A 326 -1.68 8.96 11.56
C ILE A 326 -2.25 7.93 10.59
N SER A 327 -1.41 7.12 9.95
CA SER A 327 -1.87 6.05 9.06
C SER A 327 -2.66 4.97 9.80
N PHE A 328 -2.27 4.63 11.03
CA PHE A 328 -3.00 3.68 11.87
C PHE A 328 -4.39 4.20 12.26
N ILE A 329 -4.50 5.48 12.67
CA ILE A 329 -5.79 6.14 12.92
C ILE A 329 -6.65 6.15 11.65
N GLY A 330 -6.03 6.40 10.49
CA GLY A 330 -6.72 6.31 9.19
C GLY A 330 -7.36 4.94 8.97
N VAL A 331 -6.64 3.87 9.29
CA VAL A 331 -7.17 2.49 9.18
C VAL A 331 -8.32 2.23 10.16
N LEU A 332 -8.24 2.72 11.38
CA LEU A 332 -9.29 2.55 12.40
C LEU A 332 -10.63 3.19 12.01
N GLY A 333 -10.58 4.32 11.32
CA GLY A 333 -11.77 5.11 10.98
C GLY A 333 -12.51 4.66 9.72
N LEU A 334 -12.01 3.67 8.98
CA LEU A 334 -12.67 3.14 7.79
C LEU A 334 -13.68 2.04 8.13
N PRO A 335 -14.84 1.98 7.47
CA PRO A 335 -15.86 0.96 7.74
C PRO A 335 -15.44 -0.44 7.26
N GLU A 336 -14.65 -0.52 6.21
CA GLU A 336 -14.18 -1.78 5.64
C GLU A 336 -13.08 -2.40 6.52
N LYS A 337 -13.23 -3.67 6.90
CA LYS A 337 -12.27 -4.39 7.73
C LYS A 337 -11.42 -5.35 6.90
N GLY A 338 -10.10 -5.30 7.09
CA GLY A 338 -9.18 -6.25 6.45
C GLY A 338 -7.72 -5.95 6.78
N ALA A 339 -6.91 -7.00 6.98
CA ALA A 339 -5.49 -6.86 7.32
C ALA A 339 -4.70 -6.03 6.28
N TYR A 340 -5.14 -6.02 5.03
CA TYR A 340 -4.53 -5.24 3.95
C TYR A 340 -4.51 -3.72 4.21
N GLN A 341 -5.43 -3.21 5.02
CA GLN A 341 -5.46 -1.79 5.40
C GLN A 341 -4.14 -1.36 6.09
N LEU A 342 -3.51 -2.27 6.84
CA LEU A 342 -2.21 -2.01 7.48
C LEU A 342 -1.05 -1.89 6.49
N LEU A 343 -1.22 -2.20 5.20
CA LEU A 343 -0.20 -1.93 4.18
C LEU A 343 0.14 -0.44 4.10
N THR A 344 -0.82 0.45 4.40
CA THR A 344 -0.60 1.91 4.45
C THR A 344 0.35 2.33 5.56
N THR A 345 0.50 1.53 6.60
CA THR A 345 1.41 1.80 7.73
C THR A 345 2.86 1.37 7.44
N LEU A 346 3.08 0.47 6.45
CA LEU A 346 4.38 -0.18 6.23
C LEU A 346 5.55 0.77 5.99
N PRO A 347 5.46 1.82 5.15
CA PRO A 347 6.59 2.71 4.91
C PRO A 347 7.12 3.32 6.20
N PHE A 348 6.24 3.70 7.11
CA PHE A 348 6.58 4.29 8.40
C PHE A 348 7.06 3.25 9.43
N ALA A 349 6.36 2.12 9.50
CA ALA A 349 6.71 1.02 10.40
C ALA A 349 8.10 0.45 10.10
N LEU A 350 8.45 0.24 8.82
CA LEU A 350 9.74 -0.28 8.41
C LEU A 350 10.90 0.68 8.74
N LEU A 351 10.69 2.00 8.63
CA LEU A 351 11.66 3.00 9.08
C LEU A 351 11.93 2.90 10.58
N LEU A 352 10.87 2.84 11.39
CA LEU A 352 11.01 2.77 12.84
C LEU A 352 11.57 1.42 13.30
N LEU A 353 11.17 0.30 12.67
CA LEU A 353 11.74 -1.03 12.91
C LEU A 353 13.26 -1.05 12.61
N ALA A 354 13.67 -0.45 11.50
CA ALA A 354 15.10 -0.35 11.15
C ALA A 354 15.88 0.40 12.22
N LEU A 355 15.41 1.58 12.61
CA LEU A 355 16.05 2.40 13.65
C LEU A 355 16.06 1.71 15.02
N TRP A 356 14.96 1.02 15.40
CA TRP A 356 14.90 0.22 16.62
C TRP A 356 15.93 -0.91 16.63
N LEU A 357 16.02 -1.66 15.55
CA LEU A 357 16.95 -2.78 15.44
C LEU A 357 18.41 -2.31 15.37
N ASP A 358 18.67 -1.13 14.83
CA ASP A 358 20.01 -0.53 14.77
C ASP A 358 20.55 -0.12 16.16
N THR A 359 19.71 0.46 17.02
CA THR A 359 20.10 0.97 18.35
C THR A 359 20.57 -0.10 19.34
N GLY A 360 20.36 -1.38 19.10
CA GLY A 360 20.72 -2.46 20.03
C GLY A 360 22.16 -2.94 20.01
N GLY A 361 22.99 -2.43 19.06
CA GLY A 361 24.39 -2.80 18.96
C GLY A 361 25.30 -2.17 20.00
N ASP A 362 24.98 -0.95 20.40
CA ASP A 362 25.84 -0.16 21.28
C ASP A 362 25.74 -0.52 22.77
N ARG A 363 24.56 -1.01 23.21
CA ARG A 363 24.36 -1.32 24.64
C ARG A 363 25.10 -2.57 25.11
N ASP A 364 25.30 -3.56 24.23
CA ASP A 364 26.01 -4.80 24.59
C ASP A 364 27.54 -4.64 24.56
N GLY A 365 28.08 -3.55 23.96
CA GLY A 365 29.52 -3.28 23.84
C GLY A 365 30.17 -2.61 25.06
N HIS A 366 29.38 -1.87 25.87
CA HIS A 366 29.92 -1.13 27.02
C HIS A 366 29.99 -1.95 28.33
N GLU A 367 29.18 -3.00 28.47
CA GLU A 367 29.11 -3.78 29.73
C GLU A 367 30.05 -5.02 29.80
N ARG A 368 30.67 -5.43 28.68
CA ARG A 368 31.49 -6.66 28.67
C ARG A 368 32.84 -6.48 28.01
N ARG A 369 33.79 -5.97 28.77
CA ARG A 369 35.23 -5.78 28.35
C ARG A 369 35.98 -7.07 28.00
N HIS A 370 35.42 -8.28 28.17
CA HIS A 370 36.14 -9.55 28.02
C HIS A 370 35.42 -10.66 27.19
N ARG A 371 34.29 -10.40 26.54
CA ARG A 371 33.72 -11.33 25.56
C ARG A 371 33.65 -10.68 24.19
N LYS A 372 34.11 -11.40 23.13
CA LYS A 372 33.83 -11.00 21.73
C LYS A 372 32.32 -10.70 21.61
N PRO A 373 31.94 -9.51 21.12
CA PRO A 373 30.54 -9.17 20.98
C PRO A 373 29.91 -10.21 20.03
N THR A 374 29.11 -11.09 20.56
CA THR A 374 28.22 -11.92 19.74
C THR A 374 27.21 -10.95 19.14
N GLN A 375 27.41 -10.57 17.87
CA GLN A 375 26.43 -9.81 17.11
C GLN A 375 25.13 -10.62 17.10
N THR A 376 24.22 -10.30 18.00
CA THR A 376 22.87 -10.86 17.97
C THR A 376 22.26 -10.49 16.63
N SER A 377 21.88 -11.49 15.83
CA SER A 377 21.20 -11.29 14.56
C SER A 377 19.99 -10.38 14.78
N GLY A 378 19.72 -9.44 13.88
CA GLY A 378 18.52 -8.58 13.96
C GLY A 378 17.23 -9.42 14.01
N TRP A 379 17.23 -10.60 13.40
CA TRP A 379 16.13 -11.59 13.51
C TRP A 379 15.91 -12.07 14.94
N ASN A 380 16.96 -12.46 15.65
CA ASN A 380 16.85 -12.88 17.05
C ASN A 380 16.34 -11.75 17.94
N ARG A 381 16.70 -10.50 17.61
CA ARG A 381 16.17 -9.34 18.31
C ARG A 381 14.71 -9.07 17.97
N TYR A 382 14.33 -9.13 16.68
CA TYR A 382 12.97 -8.91 16.24
C TYR A 382 12.01 -9.96 16.79
N LEU A 383 12.37 -11.23 16.68
CA LEU A 383 11.52 -12.33 17.14
C LEU A 383 11.64 -12.56 18.66
N GLY A 384 12.86 -12.64 19.19
CA GLY A 384 13.09 -13.01 20.58
C GLY A 384 12.62 -11.96 21.59
N LYS A 385 12.85 -10.65 21.32
CA LYS A 385 12.37 -9.59 22.24
C LYS A 385 10.85 -9.40 22.22
N GLN A 386 10.18 -9.96 21.23
CA GLN A 386 8.72 -9.91 21.09
C GLN A 386 8.07 -11.28 21.33
N LEU A 387 8.75 -12.20 22.01
CA LEU A 387 8.23 -13.53 22.36
C LEU A 387 7.66 -14.31 21.16
N PHE A 388 8.28 -14.15 20.00
CA PHE A 388 7.85 -14.75 18.72
C PHE A 388 6.45 -14.34 18.24
N LEU A 389 5.81 -13.34 18.85
CA LEU A 389 4.51 -12.82 18.43
C LEU A 389 4.45 -12.43 16.94
N PRO A 390 5.49 -11.80 16.34
CA PRO A 390 5.45 -11.49 14.92
C PRO A 390 5.33 -12.72 14.02
N LEU A 391 5.99 -13.81 14.39
CA LEU A 391 5.89 -15.06 13.66
C LEU A 391 4.48 -15.66 13.75
N LEU A 392 3.90 -15.66 14.94
CA LEU A 392 2.53 -16.16 15.15
C LEU A 392 1.50 -15.31 14.40
N ALA A 393 1.63 -13.97 14.43
CA ALA A 393 0.76 -13.07 13.71
C ALA A 393 0.84 -13.29 12.18
N MET A 394 2.05 -13.45 11.63
CA MET A 394 2.25 -13.73 10.22
C MET A 394 1.67 -15.09 9.82
N LEU A 395 1.89 -16.13 10.62
CA LEU A 395 1.33 -17.47 10.38
C LEU A 395 -0.20 -17.45 10.39
N TYR A 396 -0.80 -16.76 11.36
CA TYR A 396 -2.26 -16.55 11.40
C TYR A 396 -2.77 -15.89 10.13
N LEU A 397 -2.14 -14.79 9.71
CA LEU A 397 -2.56 -14.00 8.52
C LEU A 397 -2.44 -14.80 7.22
N VAL A 398 -1.41 -15.65 7.08
CA VAL A 398 -1.25 -16.53 5.91
C VAL A 398 -2.23 -17.68 5.96
N ALA A 399 -2.46 -18.29 7.13
CA ALA A 399 -3.34 -19.43 7.27
C ALA A 399 -4.82 -19.06 7.13
N TYR A 400 -5.21 -17.85 7.59
CA TYR A 400 -6.62 -17.42 7.65
C TYR A 400 -7.36 -17.50 6.30
N PRO A 401 -6.84 -17.03 5.15
CA PRO A 401 -7.53 -17.17 3.87
C PRO A 401 -7.84 -18.61 3.49
N PHE A 402 -6.90 -19.55 3.77
CA PHE A 402 -7.10 -20.98 3.52
C PHE A 402 -8.13 -21.59 4.47
N VAL A 403 -8.04 -21.30 5.76
CA VAL A 403 -9.00 -21.76 6.77
C VAL A 403 -10.40 -21.22 6.42
N ASN A 404 -10.48 -19.95 6.06
CA ASN A 404 -11.75 -19.36 5.67
C ASN A 404 -12.36 -20.02 4.44
N GLU A 405 -11.58 -20.21 3.37
CA GLU A 405 -12.07 -20.76 2.10
C GLU A 405 -12.43 -22.25 2.20
N TYR A 406 -11.58 -23.07 2.83
CA TYR A 406 -11.72 -24.53 2.78
C TYR A 406 -12.39 -25.13 4.01
N ILE A 407 -12.49 -24.39 5.13
CA ILE A 407 -13.07 -24.90 6.39
C ILE A 407 -14.32 -24.12 6.77
N LEU A 408 -14.22 -22.80 6.95
CA LEU A 408 -15.32 -21.98 7.45
C LEU A 408 -16.39 -21.73 6.40
N SER A 409 -15.99 -21.48 5.16
CA SER A 409 -16.88 -21.22 4.01
C SER A 409 -16.90 -22.39 3.04
N ASN A 410 -16.83 -23.61 3.56
CA ASN A 410 -16.79 -24.81 2.74
C ASN A 410 -18.02 -24.91 1.82
N GLY A 411 -17.76 -25.09 0.51
CA GLY A 411 -18.81 -25.17 -0.51
C GLY A 411 -19.24 -23.83 -1.13
N VAL A 412 -19.02 -22.69 -0.47
CA VAL A 412 -19.45 -21.36 -0.99
C VAL A 412 -18.83 -21.08 -2.35
N SER A 413 -17.53 -21.28 -2.52
CA SER A 413 -16.86 -21.09 -3.82
C SER A 413 -17.31 -22.09 -4.88
N ALA A 414 -17.60 -23.33 -4.51
CA ALA A 414 -18.13 -24.33 -5.43
C ALA A 414 -19.54 -23.94 -5.93
N GLU A 415 -20.42 -23.53 -5.03
CA GLU A 415 -21.77 -23.05 -5.39
C GLU A 415 -21.71 -21.80 -6.28
N ARG A 416 -20.79 -20.86 -5.97
CA ARG A 416 -20.55 -19.67 -6.81
C ARG A 416 -20.07 -20.05 -8.21
N ASN A 417 -19.24 -21.09 -8.35
CA ASN A 417 -18.81 -21.62 -9.63
C ASN A 417 -19.97 -22.25 -10.41
N LEU A 418 -20.84 -23.01 -9.74
CA LEU A 418 -22.04 -23.59 -10.36
C LEU A 418 -22.99 -22.49 -10.85
N ALA A 419 -23.22 -21.46 -10.05
CA ALA A 419 -24.03 -20.31 -10.46
C ALA A 419 -23.38 -19.57 -11.64
N ALA A 420 -22.08 -19.35 -11.63
CA ALA A 420 -21.35 -18.72 -12.72
C ALA A 420 -21.42 -19.52 -14.02
N GLN A 421 -21.35 -20.85 -13.94
CA GLN A 421 -21.50 -21.74 -15.09
C GLN A 421 -22.91 -21.65 -15.66
N HIS A 422 -23.93 -21.75 -14.81
CA HIS A 422 -25.33 -21.62 -15.23
C HIS A 422 -25.59 -20.28 -15.92
N ILE A 423 -25.13 -19.18 -15.35
CA ILE A 423 -25.25 -17.84 -15.92
C ILE A 423 -24.56 -17.79 -17.30
N ARG A 424 -23.36 -18.33 -17.43
CA ARG A 424 -22.62 -18.33 -18.70
C ARG A 424 -23.34 -19.11 -19.80
N GLU A 425 -23.98 -20.25 -19.46
CA GLU A 425 -24.70 -21.10 -20.40
C GLU A 425 -26.03 -20.49 -20.83
N ASN A 426 -26.69 -19.72 -19.93
CA ASN A 426 -28.05 -19.16 -20.16
C ASN A 426 -28.06 -17.65 -20.44
N SER A 427 -26.89 -17.05 -20.76
CA SER A 427 -26.78 -15.63 -21.11
C SER A 427 -25.80 -15.40 -22.24
N THR A 428 -25.87 -14.23 -22.86
CA THR A 428 -24.93 -13.75 -23.88
C THR A 428 -23.89 -12.83 -23.26
N SER A 429 -22.81 -12.51 -23.99
CA SER A 429 -21.79 -11.56 -23.53
C SER A 429 -22.31 -10.13 -23.35
N LYS A 430 -23.46 -9.80 -23.95
CA LYS A 430 -24.11 -8.49 -23.83
C LYS A 430 -25.01 -8.37 -22.58
N ASP A 431 -25.40 -9.51 -21.99
CA ASP A 431 -26.24 -9.52 -20.81
C ASP A 431 -25.41 -9.14 -19.58
N SER A 432 -25.91 -8.19 -18.80
CA SER A 432 -25.31 -7.82 -17.51
C SER A 432 -25.95 -8.63 -16.37
N ILE A 433 -25.18 -8.79 -15.29
CA ILE A 433 -25.59 -9.49 -14.08
C ILE A 433 -25.31 -8.67 -12.85
N TYR A 434 -25.87 -9.07 -11.70
CA TYR A 434 -25.48 -8.50 -10.42
C TYR A 434 -25.21 -9.57 -9.35
N ALA A 435 -24.16 -9.38 -8.55
CA ALA A 435 -23.82 -10.23 -7.41
C ALA A 435 -24.06 -9.48 -6.09
N TRP A 436 -25.14 -9.84 -5.39
CA TRP A 436 -25.33 -9.43 -4.00
C TRP A 436 -24.53 -10.35 -3.09
N ASP A 437 -23.20 -10.16 -3.06
CA ASP A 437 -22.26 -11.06 -2.43
C ASP A 437 -21.09 -10.27 -1.81
N ASN A 438 -20.32 -10.93 -0.95
CA ASN A 438 -19.10 -10.40 -0.33
C ASN A 438 -17.88 -10.43 -1.25
N THR A 439 -18.04 -10.72 -2.53
CA THR A 439 -16.95 -10.79 -3.51
C THR A 439 -17.47 -10.52 -4.92
N ALA A 440 -16.63 -9.93 -5.76
CA ALA A 440 -16.91 -9.68 -7.17
C ALA A 440 -16.48 -10.85 -8.09
N SER A 441 -16.12 -12.00 -7.53
CA SER A 441 -15.56 -13.12 -8.32
C SER A 441 -16.54 -13.71 -9.33
N LEU A 442 -17.87 -13.61 -9.08
CA LEU A 442 -18.91 -14.11 -9.98
C LEU A 442 -18.78 -13.53 -11.38
N TYR A 443 -18.57 -12.23 -11.51
CA TYR A 443 -18.51 -11.56 -12.81
C TYR A 443 -17.45 -12.12 -13.73
N LYS A 444 -16.21 -12.25 -13.22
CA LYS A 444 -15.10 -12.82 -13.99
C LYS A 444 -15.29 -14.30 -14.29
N LYS A 445 -15.86 -15.08 -13.35
CA LYS A 445 -16.11 -16.52 -13.52
C LYS A 445 -17.21 -16.79 -14.54
N SER A 446 -18.27 -15.98 -14.55
CA SER A 446 -19.35 -16.07 -15.54
C SER A 446 -19.01 -15.39 -16.87
N GLN A 447 -17.93 -14.59 -16.93
CA GLN A 447 -17.57 -13.74 -18.07
C GLN A 447 -18.72 -12.79 -18.44
N ARG A 448 -19.36 -12.19 -17.44
CA ARG A 448 -20.44 -11.19 -17.62
C ARG A 448 -20.09 -9.92 -16.88
N LEU A 449 -20.47 -8.79 -17.48
CA LEU A 449 -20.28 -7.48 -16.90
C LEU A 449 -21.28 -7.23 -15.79
N SER A 450 -20.92 -6.38 -14.86
CA SER A 450 -21.82 -5.92 -13.82
C SER A 450 -22.83 -4.93 -14.40
N ALA A 451 -24.07 -5.00 -13.96
CA ALA A 451 -25.10 -4.03 -14.31
C ALA A 451 -24.94 -2.68 -13.59
N VAL A 452 -24.15 -2.64 -12.52
CA VAL A 452 -23.95 -1.47 -11.66
C VAL A 452 -22.45 -1.31 -11.36
N SER A 453 -21.96 -0.07 -11.30
CA SER A 453 -20.56 0.21 -11.05
C SER A 453 -20.08 -0.22 -9.65
N LEU A 454 -20.94 -0.16 -8.61
CA LEU A 454 -20.70 -0.73 -7.28
C LEU A 454 -20.90 -2.25 -7.32
N LEU A 455 -19.80 -2.99 -7.36
CA LEU A 455 -19.79 -4.44 -7.64
C LEU A 455 -20.27 -5.32 -6.48
N SER A 456 -20.30 -4.79 -5.26
CA SER A 456 -20.65 -5.54 -4.06
C SER A 456 -21.32 -4.61 -3.05
N PRO A 457 -22.34 -5.06 -2.31
CA PRO A 457 -22.96 -4.29 -1.24
C PRO A 457 -22.08 -4.16 0.01
N SER A 458 -20.97 -4.90 0.10
CA SER A 458 -20.09 -4.97 1.26
C SER A 458 -18.81 -4.13 1.13
N LEU A 459 -18.62 -3.43 0.00
CA LEU A 459 -17.47 -2.58 -0.23
C LEU A 459 -17.92 -1.24 -0.81
N TYR A 460 -17.33 -0.15 -0.32
CA TYR A 460 -17.64 1.23 -0.67
C TYR A 460 -19.07 1.71 -0.32
N THR A 461 -19.78 0.97 0.53
CA THR A 461 -21.12 1.31 1.03
C THR A 461 -21.09 1.88 2.46
N GLY A 462 -19.96 2.36 2.91
CA GLY A 462 -19.79 2.98 4.23
C GLY A 462 -20.49 4.33 4.37
N THR A 463 -20.76 5.04 3.26
CA THR A 463 -21.53 6.29 3.21
C THR A 463 -22.99 6.03 2.85
N GLU A 464 -23.90 6.88 3.34
CA GLU A 464 -25.31 6.79 2.97
C GLU A 464 -25.54 7.13 1.50
N GLU A 465 -24.76 8.05 0.96
CA GLU A 465 -24.79 8.43 -0.46
C GLU A 465 -24.53 7.23 -1.38
N ASN A 466 -23.50 6.44 -1.11
CA ASN A 466 -23.20 5.25 -1.90
C ASN A 466 -24.26 4.14 -1.72
N ARG A 467 -24.90 4.04 -0.55
CA ARG A 467 -26.03 3.12 -0.36
C ARG A 467 -27.24 3.51 -1.19
N ILE A 468 -27.56 4.81 -1.21
CA ILE A 468 -28.65 5.35 -2.04
C ILE A 468 -28.32 5.17 -3.51
N PHE A 469 -27.07 5.46 -3.92
CA PHE A 469 -26.62 5.26 -5.29
C PHE A 469 -26.77 3.79 -5.72
N LEU A 470 -26.30 2.83 -4.93
CA LEU A 470 -26.44 1.40 -5.23
C LEU A 470 -27.90 0.98 -5.38
N ARG A 471 -28.76 1.46 -4.48
CA ARG A 471 -30.20 1.19 -4.49
C ARG A 471 -30.85 1.71 -5.77
N ASN A 472 -30.61 2.97 -6.12
CA ASN A 472 -31.17 3.61 -7.31
C ASN A 472 -30.66 2.94 -8.59
N ALA A 473 -29.35 2.72 -8.68
CA ALA A 473 -28.75 2.06 -9.83
C ALA A 473 -29.30 0.64 -10.07
N LEU A 474 -29.54 -0.14 -9.00
CA LEU A 474 -30.17 -1.46 -9.12
C LEU A 474 -31.66 -1.37 -9.48
N ASN A 475 -32.37 -0.32 -9.06
CA ASN A 475 -33.76 -0.13 -9.44
C ASN A 475 -33.91 0.26 -10.92
N GLU A 476 -32.97 1.01 -11.47
CA GLU A 476 -32.95 1.40 -12.88
C GLU A 476 -32.40 0.29 -13.77
N ALA A 477 -31.34 -0.40 -13.32
CA ALA A 477 -30.78 -1.52 -14.06
C ALA A 477 -31.70 -2.75 -14.04
N SER A 478 -31.67 -3.52 -15.11
CA SER A 478 -32.39 -4.79 -15.23
C SER A 478 -31.41 -5.91 -15.56
N PRO A 479 -30.57 -6.31 -14.61
CA PRO A 479 -29.62 -7.40 -14.82
C PRO A 479 -30.38 -8.70 -15.15
N LYS A 480 -29.85 -9.46 -16.10
CA LYS A 480 -30.49 -10.73 -16.50
C LYS A 480 -30.52 -11.75 -15.38
N PHE A 481 -29.45 -11.78 -14.56
CA PHE A 481 -29.36 -12.63 -13.39
C PHE A 481 -28.93 -11.82 -12.17
N ILE A 482 -29.49 -12.15 -11.00
CA ILE A 482 -29.07 -11.66 -9.70
C ILE A 482 -28.70 -12.86 -8.82
N LEU A 483 -27.44 -12.98 -8.42
CA LEU A 483 -26.99 -13.93 -7.39
C LEU A 483 -27.07 -13.25 -6.03
N VAL A 484 -27.76 -13.88 -5.09
CA VAL A 484 -27.91 -13.38 -3.71
C VAL A 484 -27.28 -14.34 -2.74
N ASN A 485 -26.27 -13.88 -2.01
CA ASN A 485 -25.70 -14.57 -0.87
C ASN A 485 -26.62 -14.40 0.35
N LYS A 486 -27.05 -15.52 0.96
CA LYS A 486 -28.01 -15.54 2.09
C LYS A 486 -27.45 -14.88 3.35
N ASP A 487 -26.12 -14.84 3.49
CA ASP A 487 -25.42 -14.23 4.63
C ASP A 487 -25.29 -12.70 4.50
N VAL A 488 -25.62 -12.14 3.33
CA VAL A 488 -25.55 -10.69 3.06
C VAL A 488 -26.93 -10.08 3.12
N LYS A 489 -27.16 -9.19 4.08
CA LYS A 489 -28.46 -8.55 4.28
C LYS A 489 -28.89 -7.75 3.03
N LEU A 490 -30.03 -8.12 2.46
CA LEU A 490 -30.67 -7.38 1.36
C LEU A 490 -31.33 -6.08 1.86
N PHE A 491 -31.22 -5.02 1.07
CA PHE A 491 -32.04 -3.84 1.27
C PHE A 491 -33.52 -4.15 0.94
N SER A 492 -34.45 -3.52 1.67
CA SER A 492 -35.90 -3.76 1.51
C SER A 492 -36.39 -3.55 0.09
N ASP A 493 -35.89 -2.50 -0.57
CA ASP A 493 -36.32 -2.11 -1.94
C ASP A 493 -35.79 -3.11 -2.98
N VAL A 494 -34.55 -3.54 -2.83
CA VAL A 494 -33.90 -4.56 -3.68
C VAL A 494 -34.65 -5.89 -3.54
N LYS A 495 -35.02 -6.26 -2.29
CA LYS A 495 -35.82 -7.46 -2.03
C LYS A 495 -37.19 -7.38 -2.71
N LYS A 496 -37.86 -6.22 -2.66
CA LYS A 496 -39.14 -5.99 -3.33
C LYS A 496 -39.02 -6.12 -4.84
N LYS A 497 -38.02 -5.49 -5.46
CA LYS A 497 -37.76 -5.60 -6.90
C LYS A 497 -37.52 -7.05 -7.32
N ILE A 498 -36.66 -7.79 -6.58
CA ILE A 498 -36.40 -9.20 -6.90
C ILE A 498 -37.69 -10.01 -6.85
N SER A 499 -38.57 -9.80 -5.87
CA SER A 499 -39.83 -10.54 -5.77
C SER A 499 -40.86 -10.19 -6.88
N GLN A 500 -40.79 -8.98 -7.42
CA GLN A 500 -41.70 -8.51 -8.47
C GLN A 500 -41.26 -8.91 -9.89
N ASP A 501 -39.99 -8.67 -10.19
CA ASP A 501 -39.45 -8.69 -11.56
C ASP A 501 -38.65 -9.96 -11.88
N TYR A 502 -38.35 -10.78 -10.88
CA TYR A 502 -37.46 -11.95 -11.03
C TYR A 502 -38.12 -13.21 -10.52
N GLU A 503 -37.72 -14.34 -11.09
CA GLU A 503 -38.06 -15.68 -10.63
C GLU A 503 -36.82 -16.42 -10.12
N GLU A 504 -36.99 -17.27 -9.10
CA GLU A 504 -35.89 -18.05 -8.53
C GLU A 504 -35.55 -19.22 -9.45
N VAL A 505 -34.30 -19.33 -9.88
CA VAL A 505 -33.79 -20.44 -10.68
C VAL A 505 -33.58 -21.65 -9.76
N ASN A 506 -34.17 -22.80 -10.13
CA ASN A 506 -34.06 -24.01 -9.32
C ASN A 506 -32.66 -24.65 -9.40
N LEU A 507 -31.69 -24.02 -8.80
CA LEU A 507 -30.36 -24.58 -8.56
C LEU A 507 -30.24 -24.99 -7.09
N LYS A 508 -29.72 -26.20 -6.85
CA LYS A 508 -29.50 -26.69 -5.48
C LYS A 508 -28.28 -25.97 -4.87
N LEU A 509 -28.52 -24.76 -4.33
CA LEU A 509 -27.53 -23.93 -3.68
C LEU A 509 -27.92 -23.73 -2.20
N ASN A 510 -27.00 -24.06 -1.27
CA ASN A 510 -27.24 -23.92 0.16
C ASN A 510 -27.03 -22.47 0.62
N HIS A 511 -25.96 -21.82 0.14
CA HIS A 511 -25.53 -20.46 0.55
C HIS A 511 -26.08 -19.36 -0.34
N PHE A 512 -26.50 -19.66 -1.56
CA PHE A 512 -26.97 -18.69 -2.53
C PHE A 512 -28.41 -18.94 -3.00
N LYS A 513 -28.97 -17.90 -3.60
CA LYS A 513 -30.15 -17.97 -4.45
C LYS A 513 -29.84 -17.25 -5.76
N LEU A 514 -30.15 -17.90 -6.87
CA LEU A 514 -30.00 -17.29 -8.18
C LEU A 514 -31.39 -16.90 -8.69
N TYR A 515 -31.52 -15.67 -9.16
CA TYR A 515 -32.73 -15.12 -9.73
C TYR A 515 -32.51 -14.72 -11.18
N GLN A 516 -33.51 -14.99 -12.03
CA GLN A 516 -33.54 -14.61 -13.44
C GLN A 516 -34.68 -13.63 -13.67
N ILE A 517 -34.47 -12.63 -14.53
CA ILE A 517 -35.54 -11.71 -14.93
C ILE A 517 -36.66 -12.46 -15.64
N LYS A 518 -37.90 -12.11 -15.31
CA LYS A 518 -39.09 -12.76 -15.88
C LYS A 518 -39.28 -12.46 -17.36
#